data_b8f8d5c22f085ac980d471ccb8e16597
#
_entry.id   b8f8d5c22f085ac980d471ccb8e16597
#
_cell.length_a   1.000
_cell.length_b   1.000
_cell.length_c   1.000
_cell.angle_alpha   90.00
_cell.angle_beta   90.00
_cell.angle_gamma   90.00
#
_symmetry.space_group_name_H-M   'P 1'
#
loop_
_entity.id
_entity.type
_entity.pdbx_description
1 polymer ?
#
loop_
_entity_poly.entity_id
_entity_poly.type
_entity_poly.pdbx_seq_one_letter_code
_entity_poly.pdbx_strand_id
1 'polypeptide(L)'
;MPLIQPADRPAARPRLSIRPLDALIVALSVAALVTLSISVYGGPAAAVLVVASGGQEWIYPLSRDREIEVRGVLGITSIHISDGLAHIEDSPCVNKTCIASPPIRNTGDWSACLPNGVFMRIEGSEDGDELDATVR
;
A
#
# COMPACT_ATOMS: atom_id res chain seq x y z
N MET A 1 -54.90 -11.84 -46.10
CA MET A 1 -53.78 -12.25 -45.22
C MET A 1 -53.68 -11.27 -44.07
N PRO A 2 -54.12 -11.57 -42.85
CA PRO A 2 -54.00 -10.67 -41.71
C PRO A 2 -52.62 -10.82 -41.10
N LEU A 3 -51.91 -9.68 -40.96
CA LEU A 3 -50.61 -9.58 -40.29
C LEU A 3 -50.83 -9.77 -38.79
N ILE A 4 -50.24 -10.82 -38.22
CA ILE A 4 -50.20 -11.04 -36.77
C ILE A 4 -49.20 -10.08 -36.16
N GLN A 5 -49.68 -9.07 -35.41
CA GLN A 5 -48.88 -8.19 -34.59
C GLN A 5 -48.39 -8.97 -33.37
N PRO A 6 -47.09 -8.99 -33.07
CA PRO A 6 -46.60 -9.54 -31.81
C PRO A 6 -47.09 -8.69 -30.65
N ALA A 7 -47.80 -9.33 -29.72
CA ALA A 7 -48.27 -8.68 -28.50
C ALA A 7 -47.06 -8.22 -27.65
N ASP A 8 -46.93 -6.94 -27.52
CA ASP A 8 -45.98 -6.28 -26.64
C ASP A 8 -46.37 -6.59 -25.18
N ARG A 9 -45.71 -7.60 -24.61
CA ARG A 9 -45.87 -7.93 -23.19
C ARG A 9 -44.99 -6.98 -22.40
N PRO A 10 -45.56 -6.08 -21.57
CA PRO A 10 -44.74 -5.26 -20.69
C PRO A 10 -43.94 -6.17 -19.74
N ALA A 11 -42.61 -6.06 -19.82
CA ALA A 11 -41.74 -6.78 -18.93
C ALA A 11 -42.03 -6.36 -17.48
N ALA A 12 -42.63 -7.27 -16.72
CA ALA A 12 -42.91 -7.07 -15.31
C ALA A 12 -41.58 -6.86 -14.59
N ARG A 13 -41.30 -5.64 -14.18
CA ARG A 13 -40.13 -5.34 -13.34
C ARG A 13 -40.30 -6.08 -12.02
N PRO A 14 -39.33 -6.94 -11.62
CA PRO A 14 -39.44 -7.61 -10.35
C PRO A 14 -39.44 -6.57 -9.24
N ARG A 15 -40.54 -6.46 -8.50
CA ARG A 15 -40.58 -5.68 -7.27
C ARG A 15 -39.76 -6.40 -6.25
N LEU A 16 -38.53 -5.93 -6.03
CA LEU A 16 -37.65 -6.42 -5.00
C LEU A 16 -38.31 -6.07 -3.64
N SER A 17 -39.04 -7.02 -3.10
CA SER A 17 -39.63 -6.91 -1.76
C SER A 17 -38.53 -7.21 -0.76
N ILE A 18 -37.76 -6.18 -0.36
CA ILE A 18 -36.74 -6.29 0.66
C ILE A 18 -37.44 -6.57 2.00
N ARG A 19 -37.28 -7.77 2.53
CA ARG A 19 -37.74 -8.13 3.86
C ARG A 19 -36.81 -7.51 4.91
N PRO A 20 -37.31 -7.16 6.10
CA PRO A 20 -36.48 -6.57 7.15
C PRO A 20 -35.27 -7.46 7.51
N LEU A 21 -35.42 -8.78 7.36
CA LEU A 21 -34.35 -9.73 7.55
C LEU A 21 -33.20 -9.57 6.52
N ASP A 22 -33.55 -9.30 5.26
CA ASP A 22 -32.59 -9.10 4.17
C ASP A 22 -31.77 -7.82 4.43
N ALA A 23 -32.43 -6.77 4.91
CA ALA A 23 -31.76 -5.53 5.28
C ALA A 23 -30.79 -5.72 6.47
N LEU A 24 -31.18 -6.55 7.43
CA LEU A 24 -30.32 -6.88 8.57
C LEU A 24 -29.06 -7.65 8.11
N ILE A 25 -29.22 -8.65 7.24
CA ILE A 25 -28.11 -9.46 6.71
C ILE A 25 -27.15 -8.57 5.91
N VAL A 26 -27.65 -7.69 5.06
CA VAL A 26 -26.83 -6.74 4.30
C VAL A 26 -26.08 -5.80 5.23
N ALA A 27 -26.74 -5.24 6.24
CA ALA A 27 -26.10 -4.35 7.21
C ALA A 27 -24.98 -5.07 7.99
N LEU A 28 -25.19 -6.30 8.44
CA LEU A 28 -24.17 -7.10 9.11
C LEU A 28 -23.00 -7.45 8.18
N SER A 29 -23.27 -7.76 6.93
CA SER A 29 -22.22 -8.06 5.95
C SER A 29 -21.37 -6.83 5.65
N VAL A 30 -21.99 -5.67 5.50
CA VAL A 30 -21.27 -4.40 5.29
C VAL A 30 -20.44 -4.06 6.52
N ALA A 31 -21.00 -4.18 7.72
CA ALA A 31 -20.26 -3.95 8.98
C ALA A 31 -19.05 -4.88 9.10
N ALA A 32 -19.22 -6.16 8.79
CA ALA A 32 -18.13 -7.15 8.80
C ALA A 32 -17.04 -6.81 7.77
N LEU A 33 -17.42 -6.41 6.56
CA LEU A 33 -16.47 -5.97 5.52
C LEU A 33 -15.70 -4.71 5.94
N VAL A 34 -16.38 -3.73 6.51
CA VAL A 34 -15.75 -2.49 6.98
C VAL A 34 -14.78 -2.77 8.13
N THR A 35 -15.17 -3.59 9.12
CA THR A 35 -14.29 -3.94 10.24
C THR A 35 -13.08 -4.74 9.76
N LEU A 36 -13.27 -5.69 8.86
CA LEU A 36 -12.18 -6.44 8.26
C LEU A 36 -11.23 -5.54 7.46
N SER A 37 -11.80 -4.61 6.68
CA SER A 37 -11.02 -3.65 5.89
C SER A 37 -10.17 -2.75 6.79
N ILE A 38 -10.75 -2.22 7.88
CA ILE A 38 -10.00 -1.42 8.86
C ILE A 38 -8.91 -2.25 9.55
N SER A 39 -9.17 -3.51 9.86
CA SER A 39 -8.18 -4.40 10.50
C SER A 39 -7.01 -4.74 9.57
N VAL A 40 -7.27 -4.88 8.26
CA VAL A 40 -6.23 -5.23 7.28
C VAL A 40 -5.45 -3.99 6.81
N TYR A 41 -6.12 -2.86 6.57
CA TYR A 41 -5.52 -1.66 6.01
C TYR A 41 -5.25 -0.55 7.04
N GLY A 42 -5.87 -0.62 8.21
CA GLY A 42 -5.70 0.35 9.31
C GLY A 42 -4.63 -0.06 10.32
N GLY A 43 -3.67 -0.91 9.94
CA GLY A 43 -2.57 -1.33 10.80
C GLY A 43 -1.79 -0.15 11.39
N PRO A 44 -1.06 -0.37 12.49
CA PRO A 44 -0.26 0.67 13.12
C PRO A 44 0.67 1.32 12.09
N ALA A 45 0.82 2.64 12.19
CA ALA A 45 1.70 3.39 11.30
C ALA A 45 3.06 2.70 11.24
N ALA A 46 3.51 2.45 10.03
CA ALA A 46 4.76 1.73 9.78
C ALA A 46 5.90 2.34 10.60
N ALA A 47 6.58 1.50 11.32
CA ALA A 47 7.51 1.97 12.32
C ALA A 47 8.92 2.18 11.78
N VAL A 48 9.32 1.45 10.73
CA VAL A 48 10.70 1.46 10.25
C VAL A 48 10.80 1.54 8.73
N LEU A 49 11.75 2.33 8.27
CA LEU A 49 12.22 2.38 6.89
C LEU A 49 13.46 1.47 6.77
N VAL A 50 13.39 0.47 5.91
CA VAL A 50 14.53 -0.37 5.54
C VAL A 50 15.07 0.13 4.21
N VAL A 51 16.33 0.48 4.18
CA VAL A 51 17.04 0.93 2.97
C VAL A 51 18.10 -0.10 2.61
N ALA A 52 18.08 -0.57 1.38
CA ALA A 52 19.03 -1.56 0.86
C ALA A 52 19.85 -0.97 -0.30
N SER A 53 21.16 -1.16 -0.27
CA SER A 53 22.07 -0.82 -1.35
C SER A 53 23.33 -1.67 -1.29
N GLY A 54 23.79 -2.18 -2.43
CA GLY A 54 25.04 -2.94 -2.52
C GLY A 54 25.12 -4.19 -1.64
N GLY A 55 23.96 -4.81 -1.33
CA GLY A 55 23.89 -5.99 -0.44
C GLY A 55 23.92 -5.67 1.05
N GLN A 56 23.86 -4.41 1.42
CA GLN A 56 23.72 -3.94 2.80
C GLN A 56 22.33 -3.38 3.03
N GLU A 57 21.82 -3.55 4.25
CA GLU A 57 20.53 -2.99 4.68
C GLU A 57 20.73 -2.13 5.93
N TRP A 58 20.02 -1.01 5.98
CA TRP A 58 19.97 -0.10 7.11
C TRP A 58 18.52 0.11 7.51
N ILE A 59 18.27 0.17 8.81
CA ILE A 59 16.95 0.31 9.39
C ILE A 59 16.87 1.65 10.11
N TYR A 60 15.87 2.45 9.77
CA TYR A 60 15.65 3.77 10.34
C TYR A 60 14.23 3.90 10.87
N PRO A 61 14.02 4.42 12.09
CA PRO A 61 12.67 4.69 12.58
C PRO A 61 12.04 5.84 11.79
N LEU A 62 10.81 5.64 11.31
CA LEU A 62 10.03 6.67 10.62
C LEU A 62 9.54 7.79 11.55
N SER A 63 9.58 7.58 12.85
CA SER A 63 9.17 8.57 13.86
C SER A 63 10.15 9.71 14.06
N ARG A 64 11.30 9.68 13.41
CA ARG A 64 12.33 10.73 13.53
C ARG A 64 12.64 11.30 12.18
N ASP A 65 12.42 12.61 12.05
CA ASP A 65 12.79 13.35 10.86
C ASP A 65 14.31 13.31 10.68
N ARG A 66 14.75 12.94 9.50
CA ARG A 66 16.19 12.91 9.15
C ARG A 66 16.39 12.83 7.65
N GLU A 67 17.57 13.26 7.26
CA GLU A 67 18.14 13.03 5.95
C GLU A 67 19.15 11.88 6.02
N ILE A 68 19.10 10.98 5.05
CA ILE A 68 19.94 9.78 4.97
C ILE A 68 20.61 9.78 3.61
N GLU A 69 21.93 9.71 3.61
CA GLU A 69 22.74 9.55 2.41
C GLU A 69 23.13 8.09 2.23
N VAL A 70 22.75 7.50 1.09
CA VAL A 70 23.05 6.10 0.76
C VAL A 70 23.87 6.04 -0.51
N ARG A 71 25.01 5.40 -0.44
CA ARG A 71 25.88 5.21 -1.60
C ARG A 71 25.35 4.07 -2.45
N GLY A 72 24.99 4.37 -3.70
CA GLY A 72 24.67 3.40 -4.74
C GLY A 72 25.79 3.25 -5.77
N VAL A 73 25.48 2.59 -6.88
CA VAL A 73 26.43 2.28 -7.96
C VAL A 73 26.90 3.53 -8.70
N LEU A 74 26.01 4.50 -8.92
CA LEU A 74 26.28 5.75 -9.64
C LEU A 74 26.73 6.89 -8.76
N GLY A 75 26.46 6.82 -7.45
CA GLY A 75 26.77 7.88 -6.49
C GLY A 75 25.82 7.87 -5.30
N ILE A 76 25.71 9.02 -4.64
CA ILE A 76 24.90 9.16 -3.42
C ILE A 76 23.45 9.45 -3.79
N THR A 77 22.54 8.73 -3.13
CA THR A 77 21.09 9.02 -3.11
C THR A 77 20.73 9.59 -1.75
N SER A 78 20.05 10.74 -1.73
CA SER A 78 19.53 11.36 -0.51
C SER A 78 18.06 10.94 -0.31
N ILE A 79 17.79 10.41 0.88
CA ILE A 79 16.45 10.00 1.31
C ILE A 79 16.04 10.89 2.47
N HIS A 80 14.87 11.50 2.38
CA HIS A 80 14.34 12.36 3.44
C HIS A 80 13.19 11.66 4.16
N ILE A 81 13.24 11.63 5.49
CA ILE A 81 12.17 11.20 6.37
C ILE A 81 11.61 12.42 7.06
N SER A 82 10.31 12.69 6.88
CA SER A 82 9.58 13.75 7.58
C SER A 82 8.12 13.38 7.80
N ASP A 83 7.59 13.71 8.95
CA ASP A 83 6.18 13.44 9.31
C ASP A 83 5.74 11.97 9.10
N GLY A 84 6.64 11.01 9.31
CA GLY A 84 6.38 9.60 9.09
C GLY A 84 6.26 9.20 7.62
N LEU A 85 6.78 10.02 6.72
CA LEU A 85 6.88 9.79 5.28
C LEU A 85 8.35 9.64 4.90
N ALA A 86 8.65 8.79 3.94
CA ALA A 86 9.98 8.69 3.35
C ALA A 86 9.93 8.88 1.84
N HIS A 87 10.85 9.64 1.29
CA HIS A 87 10.98 9.83 -0.16
C HIS A 87 12.43 10.03 -0.58
N ILE A 88 12.72 9.77 -1.85
CA ILE A 88 14.02 10.03 -2.44
C ILE A 88 14.06 11.49 -2.89
N GLU A 89 14.87 12.32 -2.23
CA GLU A 89 14.97 13.73 -2.51
C GLU A 89 15.95 14.02 -3.66
N ASP A 90 17.09 13.35 -3.68
CA ASP A 90 18.03 13.41 -4.80
C ASP A 90 18.68 12.06 -5.11
N SER A 91 19.06 11.90 -6.37
CA SER A 91 19.75 10.71 -6.85
C SER A 91 20.53 11.05 -8.13
N PRO A 92 21.70 10.44 -8.37
CA PRO A 92 22.52 10.68 -9.56
C PRO A 92 21.96 10.04 -10.84
N CYS A 93 20.80 9.38 -10.77
CA CYS A 93 20.21 8.77 -11.96
C CYS A 93 19.73 9.81 -12.98
N VAL A 94 19.92 9.51 -14.28
CA VAL A 94 19.65 10.44 -15.38
C VAL A 94 18.16 10.81 -15.48
N ASN A 95 17.28 9.83 -15.28
CA ASN A 95 15.84 10.01 -15.52
C ASN A 95 15.10 10.68 -14.34
N LYS A 96 15.69 10.73 -13.16
CA LYS A 96 15.12 11.35 -11.95
C LYS A 96 13.70 10.86 -11.59
N THR A 97 13.26 9.71 -12.11
CA THR A 97 11.93 9.15 -11.86
C THR A 97 11.72 8.73 -10.41
N CYS A 98 12.79 8.33 -9.72
CA CYS A 98 12.76 8.01 -8.30
C CYS A 98 12.42 9.22 -7.42
N ILE A 99 12.85 10.42 -7.81
CA ILE A 99 12.53 11.67 -7.11
C ILE A 99 11.08 12.10 -7.36
N ALA A 100 10.54 11.80 -8.55
CA ALA A 100 9.16 12.10 -8.91
C ALA A 100 8.16 11.09 -8.31
N SER A 101 8.64 10.00 -7.70
CA SER A 101 7.77 9.01 -7.04
C SER A 101 7.13 9.60 -5.79
N PRO A 102 5.86 9.25 -5.50
CA PRO A 102 5.21 9.74 -4.29
C PRO A 102 5.93 9.23 -3.04
N PRO A 103 5.89 10.01 -1.93
CA PRO A 103 6.39 9.55 -0.64
C PRO A 103 5.69 8.28 -0.18
N ILE A 104 6.43 7.40 0.50
CA ILE A 104 5.93 6.15 1.07
C ILE A 104 5.73 6.29 2.58
N ARG A 105 4.70 5.61 3.15
CA ARG A 105 4.36 5.71 4.57
C ARG A 105 3.77 4.45 5.19
N ASN A 106 3.15 3.60 4.42
CA ASN A 106 2.43 2.43 4.95
C ASN A 106 3.31 1.19 4.89
N THR A 107 3.10 0.27 5.81
CA THR A 107 3.75 -1.04 5.75
C THR A 107 3.51 -1.71 4.41
N GLY A 108 4.58 -2.16 3.76
CA GLY A 108 4.56 -2.74 2.43
C GLY A 108 4.76 -1.74 1.28
N ASP A 109 4.69 -0.43 1.54
CA ASP A 109 5.08 0.57 0.54
C ASP A 109 6.58 0.46 0.25
N TRP A 110 6.95 0.70 -0.98
CA TRP A 110 8.33 0.70 -1.40
C TRP A 110 8.62 1.74 -2.48
N SER A 111 9.87 2.16 -2.59
CA SER A 111 10.38 2.99 -3.68
C SER A 111 11.83 2.61 -3.98
N ALA A 112 12.30 2.90 -5.19
CA ALA A 112 13.64 2.52 -5.60
C ALA A 112 14.24 3.46 -6.64
N CYS A 113 15.55 3.65 -6.56
CA CYS A 113 16.36 4.15 -7.64
C CYS A 113 17.12 2.99 -8.29
N LEU A 114 16.46 2.31 -9.25
CA LEU A 114 17.03 1.12 -9.90
C LEU A 114 18.39 1.37 -10.58
N PRO A 115 18.60 2.49 -11.33
CA PRO A 115 19.90 2.75 -11.94
C PRO A 115 21.02 2.92 -10.89
N ASN A 116 20.71 3.45 -9.73
CA ASN A 116 21.69 3.62 -8.64
C ASN A 116 21.75 2.42 -7.68
N GLY A 117 20.87 1.42 -7.83
CA GLY A 117 20.83 0.23 -6.99
C GLY A 117 20.40 0.49 -5.54
N VAL A 118 19.61 1.54 -5.31
CA VAL A 118 19.08 1.88 -3.99
C VAL A 118 17.60 1.52 -3.94
N PHE A 119 17.21 0.74 -2.95
CA PHE A 119 15.84 0.30 -2.69
C PHE A 119 15.44 0.67 -1.27
N MET A 120 14.23 1.13 -1.10
CA MET A 120 13.66 1.39 0.22
C MET A 120 12.26 0.83 0.36
N ARG A 121 11.93 0.29 1.53
CA ARG A 121 10.62 -0.24 1.87
C ARG A 121 10.26 0.09 3.31
N ILE A 122 8.97 0.11 3.58
CA ILE A 122 8.47 0.31 4.92
C ILE A 122 8.02 -1.03 5.51
N GLU A 123 8.59 -1.35 6.66
CA GLU A 123 8.21 -2.51 7.45
C GLU A 123 7.51 -2.06 8.74
N GLY A 124 6.48 -2.81 9.14
CA GLY A 124 5.89 -2.64 10.46
C GLY A 124 6.94 -2.96 11.53
N SER A 125 6.94 -2.24 12.65
CA SER A 125 7.66 -2.75 13.80
C SER A 125 6.95 -4.03 14.25
N GLU A 126 7.59 -5.15 14.05
CA GLU A 126 7.24 -6.37 14.77
C GLU A 126 7.67 -6.17 16.23
N ASP A 127 6.81 -5.52 17.02
CA ASP A 127 6.87 -5.70 18.45
C ASP A 127 6.44 -7.15 18.71
N GLY A 128 7.42 -8.04 18.74
CA GLY A 128 7.35 -9.31 19.43
C GLY A 128 6.81 -10.50 18.68
N ASP A 129 7.23 -10.77 17.43
CA ASP A 129 7.27 -12.15 16.99
C ASP A 129 8.67 -12.46 16.42
N GLU A 130 9.48 -12.98 17.30
CA GLU A 130 10.79 -13.58 17.05
C GLU A 130 10.57 -14.79 16.13
N LEU A 131 10.49 -14.54 14.83
CA LEU A 131 10.62 -15.61 13.85
C LEU A 131 12.09 -16.00 13.82
N ASP A 132 12.43 -16.90 14.72
CA ASP A 132 13.65 -17.69 14.73
C ASP A 132 13.76 -18.49 13.42
N ALA A 133 14.09 -17.81 12.33
CA ALA A 133 14.49 -18.44 11.08
C ALA A 133 15.98 -18.76 11.16
N THR A 134 16.31 -19.70 12.01
CA THR A 134 17.63 -20.35 11.98
C THR A 134 17.71 -21.19 10.72
N VAL A 135 18.15 -20.60 9.62
CA VAL A 135 18.58 -21.36 8.45
C VAL A 135 20.00 -21.86 8.74
N ARG A 136 20.12 -23.17 8.90
CA ARG A 136 21.35 -23.91 9.03
C ARG A 136 21.86 -24.29 7.65
#